data_9c83542a67a0c66004fb249d727153ff
#
_entry.id   9c83542a67a0c66004fb249d727153ff
#
_cell.length_a   1.000
_cell.length_b   1.000
_cell.length_c   1.000
_cell.angle_alpha   90.00
_cell.angle_beta   90.00
_cell.angle_gamma   90.00
#
_symmetry.space_group_name_H-M   'P 1'
#
loop_
_entity.id
_entity.type
_entity.pdbx_description
1 polymer ?
#
loop_
_entity_poly.entity_id
_entity_poly.type
_entity_poly.pdbx_seq_one_letter_code
_entity_poly.pdbx_strand_id
1 'polypeptide(L)'
;RYTLTSGTRKLLNGLDDVLFVKVLLGGEFPAGFKRLQTATTDMLEDFRSESGLVEYDFEDPFAGSVKEINQRIEAYRKDGLQPISLRLPGQAESTTKAVLPYALVYYKGRSIPVNLLEGGPGVTEESLNKAVRFLEYKLSNAISQIQKPEKPVIVFTSGHGELEPFETADLERALLT
;
A
#
# COMPACT_ATOMS: atom_id res chain seq x y z
N ARG A 1 7.60 -6.13 -20.34
CA ARG A 1 7.87 -4.73 -19.96
C ARG A 1 6.59 -3.95 -20.18
N TYR A 2 6.03 -3.43 -19.11
CA TYR A 2 4.79 -2.66 -19.19
C TYR A 2 5.11 -1.25 -19.70
N THR A 3 4.24 -0.70 -20.56
CA THR A 3 4.34 0.70 -20.93
C THR A 3 3.53 1.51 -19.92
N LEU A 4 4.19 2.29 -19.08
CA LEU A 4 3.53 3.17 -18.11
C LEU A 4 2.57 4.14 -18.80
N THR A 5 1.43 4.40 -18.16
CA THR A 5 0.47 5.40 -18.63
C THR A 5 1.09 6.81 -18.57
N SER A 6 0.60 7.71 -19.42
CA SER A 6 1.06 9.11 -19.41
C SER A 6 0.83 9.81 -18.07
N GLY A 7 -0.25 9.43 -17.37
CA GLY A 7 -0.54 9.92 -16.02
C GLY A 7 0.50 9.49 -15.01
N THR A 8 0.87 8.22 -14.99
CA THR A 8 1.92 7.68 -14.11
C THR A 8 3.27 8.34 -14.37
N ARG A 9 3.67 8.48 -15.64
CA ARG A 9 4.91 9.18 -16.00
C ARG A 9 4.93 10.63 -15.49
N LYS A 10 3.83 11.35 -15.67
CA LYS A 10 3.70 12.73 -15.18
C LYS A 10 3.85 12.81 -13.66
N LEU A 11 3.27 11.87 -12.92
CA LEU A 11 3.41 11.80 -11.46
C LEU A 11 4.85 11.55 -11.04
N LEU A 12 5.53 10.59 -11.67
CA LEU A 12 6.91 10.23 -11.37
C LEU A 12 7.89 11.36 -11.72
N ASN A 13 7.70 12.03 -12.86
CA ASN A 13 8.51 13.17 -13.28
C ASN A 13 8.25 14.43 -12.45
N GLY A 14 7.14 14.49 -11.72
CA GLY A 14 6.81 15.56 -10.78
C GLY A 14 7.38 15.37 -9.37
N LEU A 15 8.12 14.29 -9.11
CA LEU A 15 8.79 14.09 -7.82
C LEU A 15 9.93 15.12 -7.65
N ASP A 16 10.02 15.70 -6.47
CA ASP A 16 11.06 16.64 -6.05
C ASP A 16 11.86 16.14 -4.83
N ASP A 17 11.56 14.93 -4.35
CA ASP A 17 12.25 14.24 -3.28
C ASP A 17 12.21 12.73 -3.51
N VAL A 18 12.96 11.95 -2.75
CA VAL A 18 12.99 10.49 -2.86
C VAL A 18 11.63 9.91 -2.47
N LEU A 19 11.08 9.12 -3.38
CA LEU A 19 9.94 8.24 -3.15
C LEU A 19 10.47 6.84 -2.83
N PHE A 20 10.26 6.36 -1.61
CA PHE A 20 10.67 5.03 -1.21
C PHE A 20 9.46 4.09 -1.10
N VAL A 21 9.54 2.91 -1.71
CA VAL A 21 8.48 1.90 -1.66
C VAL A 21 9.00 0.63 -0.99
N LYS A 22 8.50 0.33 0.20
CA LYS A 22 8.78 -0.92 0.90
C LYS A 22 7.70 -1.94 0.59
N VAL A 23 8.05 -3.03 -0.08
CA VAL A 23 7.13 -4.11 -0.44
C VAL A 23 7.24 -5.25 0.56
N LEU A 24 6.15 -5.59 1.25
CA LEU A 24 6.10 -6.63 2.29
C LEU A 24 5.90 -8.04 1.69
N LEU A 25 6.35 -8.24 0.47
CA LEU A 25 6.35 -9.52 -0.25
C LEU A 25 7.78 -10.05 -0.43
N GLY A 26 8.61 -9.93 0.60
CA GLY A 26 9.91 -10.61 0.66
C GLY A 26 9.76 -12.10 0.97
N GLY A 27 10.80 -12.89 0.64
CA GLY A 27 10.84 -14.33 0.91
C GLY A 27 10.24 -15.21 -0.19
N GLU A 28 10.03 -16.48 0.14
CA GLU A 28 9.58 -17.52 -0.79
C GLU A 28 8.06 -17.65 -0.77
N PHE A 29 7.46 -17.71 -1.95
CA PHE A 29 6.01 -17.81 -2.14
C PHE A 29 5.61 -18.90 -3.14
N PRO A 30 4.34 -19.43 -3.05
CA PRO A 30 3.73 -20.23 -4.10
C PRO A 30 3.66 -19.47 -5.43
N ALA A 31 3.55 -20.20 -6.54
CA ALA A 31 3.63 -19.66 -7.91
C ALA A 31 2.79 -18.42 -8.17
N GLY A 32 1.54 -18.37 -7.69
CA GLY A 32 0.66 -17.21 -7.89
C GLY A 32 1.16 -15.95 -7.19
N PHE A 33 1.64 -16.06 -5.94
CA PHE A 33 2.25 -14.94 -5.21
C PHE A 33 3.61 -14.56 -5.76
N LYS A 34 4.38 -15.52 -6.22
CA LYS A 34 5.66 -15.25 -6.89
C LYS A 34 5.46 -14.42 -8.17
N ARG A 35 4.38 -14.67 -8.92
CA ARG A 35 4.01 -13.81 -10.06
C ARG A 35 3.68 -12.39 -9.62
N LEU A 36 2.93 -12.22 -8.52
CA LEU A 36 2.63 -10.89 -7.98
C LEU A 36 3.91 -10.18 -7.51
N GLN A 37 4.80 -10.89 -6.81
CA GLN A 37 6.11 -10.37 -6.38
C GLN A 37 6.94 -9.91 -7.59
N THR A 38 7.08 -10.75 -8.62
CA THR A 38 7.82 -10.42 -9.84
C THR A 38 7.19 -9.24 -10.58
N ALA A 39 5.87 -9.24 -10.76
CA ALA A 39 5.17 -8.14 -11.43
C ALA A 39 5.32 -6.81 -10.65
N THR A 40 5.35 -6.86 -9.31
CA THR A 40 5.61 -5.69 -8.48
C THR A 40 7.04 -5.19 -8.65
N THR A 41 8.02 -6.11 -8.70
CA THR A 41 9.42 -5.76 -8.99
C THR A 41 9.55 -5.08 -10.36
N ASP A 42 9.00 -5.68 -11.41
CA ASP A 42 9.05 -5.14 -12.76
C ASP A 42 8.42 -3.75 -12.86
N MET A 43 7.28 -3.56 -12.19
CA MET A 43 6.59 -2.26 -12.13
C MET A 43 7.44 -1.19 -11.44
N LEU A 44 8.07 -1.52 -10.30
CA LEU A 44 8.92 -0.58 -9.57
C LEU A 44 10.22 -0.28 -10.31
N GLU A 45 10.77 -1.25 -11.08
CA GLU A 45 11.88 -1.02 -11.99
C GLU A 45 11.49 -0.07 -13.13
N ASP A 46 10.29 -0.22 -13.70
CA ASP A 46 9.79 0.71 -14.71
C ASP A 46 9.59 2.10 -14.11
N PHE A 47 9.11 2.22 -12.86
CA PHE A 47 9.01 3.51 -12.15
C PHE A 47 10.37 4.15 -11.91
N ARG A 48 11.36 3.35 -11.46
CA ARG A 48 12.75 3.81 -11.24
C ARG A 48 13.43 4.21 -12.55
N SER A 49 13.10 3.55 -13.65
CA SER A 49 13.61 3.90 -14.98
C SER A 49 13.03 5.23 -15.49
N GLU A 50 11.81 5.58 -15.07
CA GLU A 50 11.16 6.84 -15.43
C GLU A 50 11.65 7.99 -14.54
N SER A 51 11.89 7.75 -13.24
CA SER A 51 12.38 8.75 -12.29
C SER A 51 13.45 8.16 -11.37
N GLY A 52 14.66 8.70 -11.43
CA GLY A 52 15.76 8.33 -10.54
C GLY A 52 15.53 8.63 -9.05
N LEU A 53 14.42 9.28 -8.70
CA LEU A 53 14.01 9.53 -7.32
C LEU A 53 13.18 8.38 -6.72
N VAL A 54 12.87 7.33 -7.49
CA VAL A 54 12.16 6.16 -7.00
C VAL A 54 13.16 5.12 -6.50
N GLU A 55 13.02 4.78 -5.22
CA GLU A 55 13.75 3.70 -4.56
C GLU A 55 12.77 2.68 -4.00
N TYR A 56 13.16 1.41 -3.93
CA TYR A 56 12.33 0.37 -3.34
C TYR A 56 13.16 -0.75 -2.73
N ASP A 57 12.53 -1.47 -1.79
CA ASP A 57 13.08 -2.68 -1.17
C ASP A 57 11.96 -3.68 -0.88
N PHE A 58 12.34 -4.97 -0.82
CA PHE A 58 11.44 -6.06 -0.44
C PHE A 58 11.81 -6.57 0.95
N GLU A 59 10.86 -6.53 1.86
CA GLU A 59 10.99 -7.05 3.23
C GLU A 59 10.16 -8.34 3.37
N ASP A 60 10.76 -9.37 4.01
CA ASP A 60 9.99 -10.50 4.54
C ASP A 60 9.59 -10.18 5.99
N PRO A 61 8.33 -9.80 6.26
CA PRO A 61 7.89 -9.45 7.60
C PRO A 61 7.87 -10.62 8.57
N PHE A 62 7.99 -11.86 8.07
CA PHE A 62 7.99 -13.09 8.84
C PHE A 62 9.39 -13.72 8.98
N ALA A 63 10.45 -13.01 8.58
CA ALA A 63 11.83 -13.43 8.79
C ALA A 63 12.34 -13.04 10.19
N GLY A 64 13.19 -13.91 10.76
CA GLY A 64 13.82 -13.67 12.07
C GLY A 64 13.24 -14.53 13.18
N SER A 65 13.51 -14.16 14.44
CA SER A 65 12.99 -14.84 15.62
C SER A 65 11.50 -14.58 15.84
N VAL A 66 10.81 -15.49 16.55
CA VAL A 66 9.38 -15.36 16.88
C VAL A 66 9.07 -14.02 17.57
N LYS A 67 9.97 -13.56 18.44
CA LYS A 67 9.80 -12.27 19.15
C LYS A 67 9.84 -11.08 18.19
N GLU A 68 10.80 -11.06 17.26
CA GLU A 68 10.95 -10.00 16.25
C GLU A 68 9.77 -9.99 15.29
N ILE A 69 9.34 -11.18 14.84
CA ILE A 69 8.16 -11.33 13.98
C ILE A 69 6.92 -10.77 14.67
N ASN A 70 6.65 -11.18 15.93
CA ASN A 70 5.47 -10.74 16.66
C ASN A 70 5.46 -9.22 16.86
N GLN A 71 6.60 -8.62 17.22
CA GLN A 71 6.73 -7.17 17.39
C GLN A 71 6.47 -6.42 16.05
N ARG A 72 7.02 -6.92 14.95
CA ARG A 72 6.88 -6.34 13.62
C ARG A 72 5.43 -6.43 13.13
N ILE A 73 4.82 -7.60 13.25
CA ILE A 73 3.42 -7.82 12.85
C ILE A 73 2.46 -6.99 13.69
N GLU A 74 2.72 -6.84 15.01
CA GLU A 74 1.91 -5.99 15.87
C GLU A 74 2.01 -4.50 15.47
N ALA A 75 3.19 -4.03 15.09
CA ALA A 75 3.37 -2.68 14.56
C ALA A 75 2.57 -2.48 13.26
N TYR A 76 2.67 -3.41 12.31
CA TYR A 76 1.90 -3.34 11.07
C TYR A 76 0.38 -3.39 11.29
N ARG A 77 -0.09 -4.17 12.27
CA ARG A 77 -1.53 -4.20 12.64
C ARG A 77 -2.01 -2.87 13.18
N LYS A 78 -1.21 -2.17 13.98
CA LYS A 78 -1.52 -0.82 14.48
C LYS A 78 -1.67 0.18 13.33
N ASP A 79 -0.89 0.00 12.27
CA ASP A 79 -0.99 0.79 11.03
C ASP A 79 -2.12 0.32 10.09
N GLY A 80 -2.98 -0.61 10.55
CA GLY A 80 -4.14 -1.10 9.80
C GLY A 80 -3.85 -2.21 8.79
N LEU A 81 -2.61 -2.75 8.74
CA LEU A 81 -2.26 -3.84 7.83
C LEU A 81 -2.67 -5.18 8.44
N GLN A 82 -3.43 -5.97 7.69
CA GLN A 82 -3.92 -7.27 8.14
C GLN A 82 -3.22 -8.42 7.41
N PRO A 83 -2.55 -9.35 8.15
CA PRO A 83 -2.02 -10.56 7.55
C PRO A 83 -3.15 -11.44 7.00
N ILE A 84 -2.89 -12.06 5.86
CA ILE A 84 -3.76 -13.09 5.29
C ILE A 84 -3.08 -14.45 5.40
N SER A 85 -3.88 -15.52 5.42
CA SER A 85 -3.39 -16.88 5.46
C SER A 85 -3.51 -17.54 4.10
N LEU A 86 -2.39 -18.06 3.59
CA LEU A 86 -2.33 -18.85 2.36
C LEU A 86 -2.31 -20.34 2.68
N ARG A 87 -3.18 -21.10 2.01
CA ARG A 87 -3.05 -22.56 1.97
C ARG A 87 -2.08 -22.94 0.88
N LEU A 88 -1.06 -23.73 1.24
CA LEU A 88 -0.09 -24.27 0.29
C LEU A 88 -0.63 -25.60 -0.27
N PRO A 89 -0.85 -25.71 -1.59
CA PRO A 89 -1.26 -26.99 -2.18
C PRO A 89 -0.09 -27.99 -2.16
N GLY A 90 -0.35 -29.25 -1.80
CA GLY A 90 0.58 -30.37 -2.02
C GLY A 90 1.32 -30.92 -0.80
N GLN A 91 0.99 -30.50 0.42
CA GLN A 91 1.49 -31.16 1.64
C GLN A 91 0.35 -31.85 2.38
N ALA A 92 0.61 -33.02 2.97
CA ALA A 92 -0.38 -33.90 3.63
C ALA A 92 -1.06 -33.27 4.86
N GLU A 93 -0.49 -32.22 5.42
CA GLU A 93 -1.11 -31.30 6.36
C GLU A 93 -1.18 -29.93 5.71
N SER A 94 -2.33 -29.27 5.79
CA SER A 94 -2.55 -27.94 5.20
C SER A 94 -1.63 -26.90 5.85
N THR A 95 -0.41 -26.81 5.37
CA THR A 95 0.54 -25.80 5.84
C THR A 95 0.02 -24.43 5.42
N THR A 96 -0.28 -23.62 6.41
CA THR A 96 -0.76 -22.24 6.21
C THR A 96 0.41 -21.29 6.35
N LYS A 97 0.67 -20.46 5.34
CA LYS A 97 1.66 -19.39 5.40
C LYS A 97 0.96 -18.05 5.58
N ALA A 98 1.39 -17.27 6.57
CA ALA A 98 0.95 -15.89 6.72
C ALA A 98 1.66 -14.98 5.72
N VAL A 99 0.95 -14.02 5.15
CA VAL A 99 1.46 -13.03 4.19
C VAL A 99 0.87 -11.67 4.48
N LEU A 100 1.66 -10.62 4.31
CA LEU A 100 1.23 -9.22 4.29
C LEU A 100 1.32 -8.68 2.85
N PRO A 101 0.22 -8.70 2.07
CA PRO A 101 0.25 -8.30 0.66
C PRO A 101 0.17 -6.78 0.51
N TYR A 102 1.12 -6.06 1.07
CA TYR A 102 1.13 -4.60 1.09
C TYR A 102 2.45 -4.03 0.55
N ALA A 103 2.35 -2.84 -0.02
CA ALA A 103 3.47 -1.94 -0.22
C ALA A 103 3.25 -0.68 0.64
N LEU A 104 4.31 -0.19 1.26
CA LEU A 104 4.31 1.06 2.01
C LEU A 104 5.03 2.11 1.17
N VAL A 105 4.31 3.16 0.78
CA VAL A 105 4.86 4.26 0.00
C VAL A 105 5.23 5.40 0.93
N TYR A 106 6.50 5.80 0.94
CA TYR A 106 7.04 6.87 1.78
C TYR A 106 7.46 8.05 0.91
N TYR A 107 7.07 9.23 1.30
CA TYR A 107 7.45 10.48 0.61
C TYR A 107 7.38 11.66 1.57
N LYS A 108 8.46 12.45 1.68
CA LYS A 108 8.52 13.66 2.53
C LYS A 108 8.01 13.44 3.96
N GLY A 109 8.47 12.34 4.62
CA GLY A 109 8.10 12.02 5.99
C GLY A 109 6.69 11.46 6.20
N ARG A 110 5.91 11.27 5.14
CA ARG A 110 4.59 10.63 5.16
C ARG A 110 4.65 9.20 4.63
N SER A 111 3.66 8.39 4.98
CA SER A 111 3.52 7.04 4.43
C SER A 111 2.06 6.71 4.12
N ILE A 112 1.86 5.94 3.05
CA ILE A 112 0.55 5.40 2.65
C ILE A 112 0.70 3.90 2.42
N PRO A 113 -0.11 3.06 3.10
CA PRO A 113 -0.15 1.64 2.81
C PRO A 113 -0.99 1.36 1.55
N VAL A 114 -0.49 0.47 0.70
CA VAL A 114 -1.16 0.02 -0.52
C VAL A 114 -1.43 -1.47 -0.40
N ASN A 115 -2.69 -1.88 -0.34
CA ASN A 115 -3.04 -3.29 -0.42
C ASN A 115 -2.87 -3.78 -1.86
N LEU A 116 -1.91 -4.66 -2.08
CA LEU A 116 -1.61 -5.21 -3.41
C LEU A 116 -2.64 -6.25 -3.85
N LEU A 117 -3.34 -6.91 -2.91
CA LEU A 117 -4.46 -7.79 -3.20
C LEU A 117 -5.78 -7.03 -3.05
N GLU A 118 -6.73 -7.30 -3.92
CA GLU A 118 -8.11 -6.88 -3.71
C GLU A 118 -8.87 -7.91 -2.90
N GLY A 119 -9.63 -7.42 -1.91
CA GLY A 119 -10.27 -8.22 -0.89
C GLY A 119 -11.36 -9.15 -1.39
N GLY A 120 -11.43 -10.27 -0.74
CA GLY A 120 -12.45 -11.30 -0.71
C GLY A 120 -12.02 -12.36 0.28
N PRO A 121 -12.90 -13.22 0.77
CA PRO A 121 -12.53 -14.32 1.65
C PRO A 121 -11.75 -15.37 0.85
N GLY A 122 -10.45 -15.24 0.81
CA GLY A 122 -9.55 -16.20 0.18
C GLY A 122 -8.78 -15.64 -1.02
N VAL A 123 -7.57 -16.17 -1.20
CA VAL A 123 -6.71 -15.83 -2.32
C VAL A 123 -6.96 -16.85 -3.43
N THR A 124 -7.42 -16.37 -4.58
CA THR A 124 -7.65 -17.16 -5.78
C THR A 124 -6.67 -16.74 -6.88
N GLU A 125 -6.48 -17.61 -7.88
CA GLU A 125 -5.72 -17.26 -9.08
C GLU A 125 -6.29 -16.02 -9.79
N GLU A 126 -7.62 -15.87 -9.79
CA GLU A 126 -8.28 -14.70 -10.36
C GLU A 126 -7.95 -13.43 -9.60
N SER A 127 -7.98 -13.47 -8.25
CA SER A 127 -7.62 -12.31 -7.41
C SER A 127 -6.17 -11.91 -7.58
N LEU A 128 -5.24 -12.87 -7.75
CA LEU A 128 -3.83 -12.60 -8.04
C LEU A 128 -3.62 -12.01 -9.43
N ASN A 129 -4.31 -12.54 -10.44
CA ASN A 129 -4.25 -11.99 -11.79
C ASN A 129 -4.83 -10.56 -11.86
N LYS A 130 -5.89 -10.31 -11.11
CA LYS A 130 -6.48 -8.97 -10.94
C LYS A 130 -5.50 -8.04 -10.24
N ALA A 131 -4.87 -8.49 -9.17
CA ALA A 131 -3.84 -7.74 -8.44
C ALA A 131 -2.72 -7.28 -9.37
N VAL A 132 -2.18 -8.18 -10.21
CA VAL A 132 -1.14 -7.85 -11.19
C VAL A 132 -1.61 -6.79 -12.19
N ARG A 133 -2.84 -6.89 -12.70
CA ARG A 133 -3.38 -5.92 -13.66
C ARG A 133 -3.57 -4.52 -13.09
N PHE A 134 -3.86 -4.41 -11.80
CA PHE A 134 -4.12 -3.14 -11.13
C PHE A 134 -2.92 -2.54 -10.40
N LEU A 135 -1.73 -3.15 -10.49
CA LEU A 135 -0.52 -2.68 -9.79
C LEU A 135 -0.18 -1.23 -10.12
N GLU A 136 -0.11 -0.87 -11.40
CA GLU A 136 0.20 0.49 -11.82
C GLU A 136 -0.81 1.48 -11.22
N TYR A 137 -2.10 1.18 -11.35
CA TYR A 137 -3.16 2.03 -10.82
C TYR A 137 -3.04 2.22 -9.30
N LYS A 138 -2.84 1.13 -8.55
CA LYS A 138 -2.75 1.18 -7.08
C LYS A 138 -1.54 1.99 -6.61
N LEU A 139 -0.38 1.72 -7.17
CA LEU A 139 0.85 2.42 -6.82
C LEU A 139 0.81 3.89 -7.26
N SER A 140 0.39 4.19 -8.49
CA SER A 140 0.27 5.56 -8.98
C SER A 140 -0.77 6.37 -8.21
N ASN A 141 -1.88 5.75 -7.81
CA ASN A 141 -2.88 6.41 -6.97
C ASN A 141 -2.31 6.78 -5.59
N ALA A 142 -1.57 5.88 -4.94
CA ALA A 142 -0.90 6.18 -3.67
C ALA A 142 0.14 7.29 -3.83
N ILE A 143 0.93 7.28 -4.91
CA ILE A 143 1.90 8.33 -5.23
C ILE A 143 1.19 9.66 -5.45
N SER A 144 0.07 9.67 -6.18
CA SER A 144 -0.73 10.87 -6.38
C SER A 144 -1.28 11.42 -5.06
N GLN A 145 -1.75 10.55 -4.17
CA GLN A 145 -2.27 10.97 -2.87
C GLN A 145 -1.18 11.52 -1.95
N ILE A 146 -0.01 10.86 -1.89
CA ILE A 146 1.07 11.27 -0.99
C ILE A 146 1.77 12.56 -1.45
N GLN A 147 1.71 12.90 -2.74
CA GLN A 147 2.20 14.16 -3.29
C GLN A 147 1.27 15.35 -3.00
N LYS A 148 -0.01 15.11 -2.73
CA LYS A 148 -0.93 16.20 -2.40
C LYS A 148 -0.51 16.85 -1.09
N PRO A 149 -0.56 18.17 -0.97
CA PRO A 149 -0.34 18.85 0.29
C PRO A 149 -1.33 18.34 1.34
N GLU A 150 -0.93 18.35 2.60
CA GLU A 150 -1.84 18.00 3.70
C GLU A 150 -3.08 18.89 3.62
N LYS A 151 -4.26 18.27 3.75
CA LYS A 151 -5.50 19.04 3.86
C LYS A 151 -5.39 19.91 5.11
N PRO A 152 -5.75 21.20 5.06
CA PRO A 152 -5.75 22.02 6.26
C PRO A 152 -6.70 21.42 7.29
N VAL A 153 -6.26 21.36 8.54
CA VAL A 153 -7.12 20.96 9.65
C VAL A 153 -8.00 22.14 10.01
N ILE A 154 -9.31 21.99 9.81
CA ILE A 154 -10.30 22.98 10.25
C ILE A 154 -10.83 22.53 11.61
N VAL A 155 -10.65 23.38 12.61
CA VAL A 155 -11.14 23.14 13.97
C VAL A 155 -12.33 24.07 14.21
N PHE A 156 -13.48 23.49 14.58
CA PHE A 156 -14.62 24.25 15.06
C PHE A 156 -14.47 24.43 16.57
N THR A 157 -14.48 25.67 17.02
CA THR A 157 -14.50 26.00 18.45
C THR A 157 -15.94 26.18 18.92
N SER A 158 -16.23 25.87 20.17
CA SER A 158 -17.55 26.06 20.76
C SER A 158 -17.42 26.62 22.17
N GLY A 159 -18.46 27.32 22.63
CA GLY A 159 -18.55 27.82 24.02
C GLY A 159 -18.30 29.32 24.21
N HIS A 160 -18.16 30.10 23.13
CA HIS A 160 -17.94 31.55 23.17
C HIS A 160 -18.95 32.37 22.36
N GLY A 161 -20.17 31.81 22.13
CA GLY A 161 -21.22 32.48 21.35
C GLY A 161 -21.13 32.21 19.83
N GLU A 162 -20.43 31.15 19.45
CA GLU A 162 -20.39 30.66 18.06
C GLU A 162 -21.73 30.01 17.69
N LEU A 163 -21.88 29.74 16.39
CA LEU A 163 -23.03 29.02 15.84
C LEU A 163 -23.18 27.63 16.47
N GLU A 164 -24.39 27.23 16.72
CA GLU A 164 -24.70 25.89 17.24
C GLU A 164 -24.31 24.79 16.19
N PRO A 165 -24.00 23.57 16.65
CA PRO A 165 -23.54 22.48 15.72
C PRO A 165 -24.52 22.20 14.59
N PHE A 166 -25.82 22.41 14.76
CA PHE A 166 -26.78 22.20 13.68
C PHE A 166 -26.72 23.29 12.59
N GLU A 167 -26.25 24.50 12.94
CA GLU A 167 -26.08 25.60 11.99
C GLU A 167 -24.83 25.46 11.14
N THR A 168 -23.84 24.66 11.60
CA THR A 168 -22.58 24.36 10.88
C THR A 168 -22.59 22.99 10.21
N ALA A 169 -23.63 22.18 10.40
CA ALA A 169 -23.70 20.79 9.96
C ALA A 169 -23.50 20.59 8.43
N ASP A 170 -24.00 21.53 7.62
CA ASP A 170 -23.84 21.46 6.16
C ASP A 170 -22.41 21.80 5.74
N LEU A 171 -21.75 22.72 6.43
CA LEU A 171 -20.35 23.06 6.22
C LEU A 171 -19.44 21.90 6.64
N GLU A 172 -19.67 21.29 7.80
CA GLU A 172 -18.93 20.11 8.26
C GLU A 172 -19.06 18.94 7.28
N ARG A 173 -20.26 18.69 6.77
CA ARG A 173 -20.52 17.65 5.78
C ARG A 173 -19.78 17.92 4.46
N ALA A 174 -19.74 19.17 4.01
CA ALA A 174 -19.03 19.56 2.79
C ALA A 174 -17.51 19.45 2.91
N LEU A 175 -16.96 19.57 4.13
CA LEU A 175 -15.52 19.47 4.40
C LEU A 175 -15.03 18.01 4.54
N LEU A 176 -15.95 17.05 4.77
CA LEU A 176 -15.65 15.63 4.91
C LEU A 176 -15.70 14.86 3.57
N THR A 177 -16.08 15.50 2.49
CA THR A 177 -16.09 14.95 1.11
C THR A 177 -14.83 15.36 0.35
#